data_86895e17503a5ce89debe545cf401e84
#
_entry.id   86895e17503a5ce89debe545cf401e84
#
_cell.length_a   1.000
_cell.length_b   1.000
_cell.length_c   1.000
_cell.angle_alpha   90.00
_cell.angle_beta   90.00
_cell.angle_gamma   90.00
#
_symmetry.space_group_name_H-M   'P 1'
#
loop_
_entity.id
_entity.type
_entity.pdbx_description
1 polymer ?
#
loop_
_entity_poly.entity_id
_entity_poly.type
_entity_poly.pdbx_seq_one_letter_code
_entity_poly.pdbx_strand_id
1 'polypeptide(L)'
;KDEGKQIYLTENELKKIQNIELSGNEERARDIFVLQCQLGQRYADIMNLDNAIISDDNIELVQIKTHKKVIIPLNNIAKNILAKYNNKLPFIRNEYMNQLIKEICRKAGIDKEELITYRKGDKQYEEKVQRWQLVGTHTARRTFVTECRKQGLDDASIMRITGHTSTKTMSGYDKRTGADVAKRYAEIMSTENEKKVRKKNEKKQQAIKTIENLALSGVRDV
;
A
#
# COMPACT_ATOMS: atom_id res chain seq x y z
N LYS A 1 25.74 -12.10 -2.42
CA LYS A 1 25.22 -10.78 -2.84
C LYS A 1 24.60 -10.15 -1.61
N ASP A 2 25.30 -9.15 -1.07
CA ASP A 2 24.69 -8.34 -0.01
C ASP A 2 23.50 -7.59 -0.62
N GLU A 3 22.32 -7.86 -0.11
CA GLU A 3 21.13 -7.10 -0.49
C GLU A 3 21.28 -5.71 0.12
N GLY A 4 21.55 -4.71 -0.71
CA GLY A 4 21.57 -3.32 -0.29
C GLY A 4 20.32 -2.94 0.50
N LYS A 5 20.39 -1.88 1.30
CA LYS A 5 19.26 -1.40 2.13
C LYS A 5 17.97 -1.34 1.32
N GLN A 6 16.99 -2.11 1.75
CA GLN A 6 15.69 -2.18 1.10
C GLN A 6 14.74 -1.22 1.80
N ILE A 7 14.11 -0.32 1.05
CA ILE A 7 13.18 0.69 1.56
C ILE A 7 11.76 0.47 1.05
N TYR A 8 10.80 1.10 1.70
CA TYR A 8 9.44 1.36 1.22
C TYR A 8 9.19 2.87 1.18
N LEU A 9 8.17 3.32 0.49
CA LEU A 9 7.73 4.72 0.48
C LEU A 9 6.71 4.95 1.59
N THR A 10 6.89 6.04 2.35
CA THR A 10 5.86 6.51 3.28
C THR A 10 4.67 7.07 2.51
N GLU A 11 3.53 7.19 3.18
CA GLU A 11 2.32 7.79 2.59
C GLU A 11 2.59 9.19 2.03
N ASN A 12 3.35 10.01 2.77
CA ASN A 12 3.71 11.36 2.33
C ASN A 12 4.61 11.34 1.09
N GLU A 13 5.59 10.44 1.02
CA GLU A 13 6.45 10.29 -0.15
C GLU A 13 5.65 9.83 -1.37
N LEU A 14 4.73 8.87 -1.20
CA LEU A 14 3.88 8.41 -2.28
C LEU A 14 2.93 9.52 -2.76
N LYS A 15 2.36 10.34 -1.87
CA LYS A 15 1.55 11.52 -2.23
C LYS A 15 2.36 12.55 -3.01
N LYS A 16 3.62 12.82 -2.64
CA LYS A 16 4.50 13.71 -3.41
C LYS A 16 4.70 13.21 -4.85
N ILE A 17 4.96 11.90 -5.01
CA ILE A 17 5.11 11.27 -6.33
C ILE A 17 3.81 11.36 -7.14
N GLN A 18 2.66 11.16 -6.51
CA GLN A 18 1.35 11.23 -7.17
C GLN A 18 1.03 12.63 -7.70
N ASN A 19 1.41 13.66 -6.96
CA ASN A 19 0.99 15.03 -7.21
C ASN A 19 2.00 15.86 -8.02
N ILE A 20 3.20 15.32 -8.30
CA ILE A 20 4.18 16.05 -9.10
C ILE A 20 3.72 16.16 -10.54
N GLU A 21 3.82 17.36 -11.12
CA GLU A 21 3.52 17.62 -12.52
C GLU A 21 4.66 17.10 -13.40
N LEU A 22 4.32 16.19 -14.29
CA LEU A 22 5.25 15.52 -15.21
C LEU A 22 4.59 15.38 -16.58
N SER A 23 5.40 15.16 -17.61
CA SER A 23 4.94 14.92 -18.97
C SER A 23 5.69 13.78 -19.64
N GLY A 24 5.13 13.25 -20.73
CA GLY A 24 5.76 12.24 -21.56
C GLY A 24 6.06 10.93 -20.81
N ASN A 25 7.29 10.45 -20.92
CA ASN A 25 7.69 9.17 -20.33
C ASN A 25 7.79 9.22 -18.80
N GLU A 26 8.10 10.37 -18.21
CA GLU A 26 8.12 10.52 -16.76
C GLU A 26 6.71 10.39 -16.17
N GLU A 27 5.72 11.03 -16.79
CA GLU A 27 4.33 10.92 -16.38
C GLU A 27 3.84 9.46 -16.46
N ARG A 28 4.13 8.79 -17.58
CA ARG A 28 3.79 7.36 -17.77
C ARG A 28 4.46 6.47 -16.72
N ALA A 29 5.74 6.69 -16.46
CA ALA A 29 6.49 5.95 -15.45
C ALA A 29 5.96 6.20 -14.03
N ARG A 30 5.60 7.46 -13.69
CA ARG A 30 4.95 7.81 -12.43
C ARG A 30 3.65 7.04 -12.25
N ASP A 31 2.78 7.04 -13.25
CA ASP A 31 1.48 6.39 -13.19
C ASP A 31 1.61 4.87 -13.04
N ILE A 32 2.49 4.24 -13.81
CA ILE A 32 2.79 2.81 -13.70
C ILE A 32 3.34 2.47 -12.30
N PHE A 33 4.25 3.28 -11.78
CA PHE A 33 4.84 3.06 -10.46
C PHE A 33 3.82 3.23 -9.33
N VAL A 34 2.99 4.26 -9.41
CA VAL A 34 1.89 4.47 -8.47
C VAL A 34 0.91 3.31 -8.53
N LEU A 35 0.50 2.87 -9.72
CA LEU A 35 -0.36 1.70 -9.90
C LEU A 35 0.28 0.46 -9.28
N GLN A 36 1.57 0.23 -9.48
CA GLN A 36 2.31 -0.87 -8.87
C GLN A 36 2.28 -0.80 -7.33
N CYS A 37 2.37 0.41 -6.75
CA CYS A 37 2.22 0.63 -5.31
C CYS A 37 0.80 0.31 -4.80
N GLN A 38 -0.24 0.45 -5.63
CA GLN A 38 -1.62 0.13 -5.26
C GLN A 38 -1.96 -1.36 -5.43
N LEU A 39 -1.33 -2.05 -6.37
CA LEU A 39 -1.63 -3.45 -6.68
C LEU A 39 -0.68 -4.46 -6.03
N GLY A 40 0.50 -4.03 -5.59
CA GLY A 40 1.51 -4.88 -4.95
C GLY A 40 2.11 -5.97 -5.85
N GLN A 41 1.97 -5.88 -7.17
CA GLN A 41 2.46 -6.87 -8.12
C GLN A 41 3.89 -6.60 -8.55
N ARG A 42 4.56 -7.62 -9.11
CA ARG A 42 5.89 -7.44 -9.73
C ARG A 42 5.74 -6.60 -11.01
N TYR A 43 6.82 -5.92 -11.38
CA TYR A 43 6.82 -5.08 -12.58
C TYR A 43 6.40 -5.85 -13.84
N ALA A 44 6.92 -7.07 -14.03
CA ALA A 44 6.53 -7.92 -15.16
C ALA A 44 5.03 -8.25 -15.16
N ASP A 45 4.44 -8.49 -13.99
CA ASP A 45 2.99 -8.77 -13.87
C ASP A 45 2.16 -7.52 -14.21
N ILE A 46 2.63 -6.32 -13.81
CA ILE A 46 1.99 -5.03 -14.19
C ILE A 46 2.06 -4.79 -15.71
N MET A 47 3.19 -5.09 -16.33
CA MET A 47 3.33 -4.95 -17.79
C MET A 47 2.55 -6.02 -18.58
N ASN A 48 2.00 -7.01 -17.92
CA ASN A 48 1.20 -8.09 -18.51
C ASN A 48 -0.31 -7.95 -18.21
N LEU A 49 -0.77 -6.78 -17.77
CA LEU A 49 -2.19 -6.55 -17.44
C LEU A 49 -3.12 -6.71 -18.66
N ASP A 50 -2.61 -6.63 -19.89
CA ASP A 50 -3.39 -6.94 -21.11
C ASP A 50 -3.93 -8.38 -21.12
N ASN A 51 -3.31 -9.30 -20.40
CA ASN A 51 -3.75 -10.70 -20.23
C ASN A 51 -4.54 -10.94 -18.93
N ALA A 52 -4.93 -9.87 -18.24
CA ALA A 52 -5.72 -9.95 -17.01
C ALA A 52 -7.21 -9.72 -17.30
N ILE A 53 -8.06 -10.21 -16.42
CA ILE A 53 -9.48 -9.85 -16.39
C ILE A 53 -9.64 -8.68 -15.43
N ILE A 54 -10.02 -7.52 -15.95
CA ILE A 54 -10.22 -6.30 -15.18
C ILE A 54 -11.73 -6.07 -15.06
N SER A 55 -12.22 -6.03 -13.84
CA SER A 55 -13.60 -5.67 -13.48
C SER A 55 -13.63 -4.34 -12.72
N ASP A 56 -14.81 -3.87 -12.36
CA ASP A 56 -14.97 -2.62 -11.61
C ASP A 56 -14.29 -2.65 -10.24
N ASP A 57 -14.19 -3.80 -9.60
CA ASP A 57 -13.72 -3.92 -8.22
C ASP A 57 -12.39 -4.67 -8.06
N ASN A 58 -11.96 -5.42 -9.06
CA ASN A 58 -10.75 -6.24 -8.96
C ASN A 58 -10.09 -6.54 -10.31
N ILE A 59 -8.84 -6.98 -10.21
CA ILE A 59 -8.06 -7.55 -11.31
C ILE A 59 -7.78 -9.01 -10.99
N GLU A 60 -8.11 -9.92 -11.91
CA GLU A 60 -7.67 -11.30 -11.87
C GLU A 60 -6.53 -11.49 -12.87
N LEU A 61 -5.38 -11.92 -12.40
CA LEU A 61 -4.23 -12.19 -13.27
C LEU A 61 -3.49 -13.47 -12.87
N VAL A 62 -2.80 -14.07 -13.83
CA VAL A 62 -1.86 -15.16 -13.61
C VAL A 62 -0.44 -14.57 -13.63
N GLN A 63 0.25 -14.70 -12.50
CA GLN A 63 1.60 -14.13 -12.35
C GLN A 63 2.60 -14.87 -13.24
N ILE A 64 3.46 -14.12 -13.95
CA ILE A 64 4.44 -14.67 -14.90
C ILE A 64 5.43 -15.59 -14.20
N LYS A 65 5.99 -15.19 -13.06
CA LYS A 65 7.06 -15.95 -12.38
C LYS A 65 6.56 -17.18 -11.63
N THR A 66 5.37 -17.11 -11.05
CA THR A 66 4.87 -18.15 -10.12
C THR A 66 3.72 -18.95 -10.69
N HIS A 67 3.18 -18.55 -11.84
CA HIS A 67 2.01 -19.11 -12.48
C HIS A 67 0.77 -19.20 -11.57
N LYS A 68 0.74 -18.36 -10.51
CA LYS A 68 -0.38 -18.30 -9.58
C LYS A 68 -1.44 -17.31 -10.08
N LYS A 69 -2.70 -17.74 -10.04
CA LYS A 69 -3.83 -16.85 -10.18
C LYS A 69 -3.98 -16.04 -8.89
N VAL A 70 -4.05 -14.72 -9.02
CA VAL A 70 -4.30 -13.78 -7.91
C VAL A 70 -5.48 -12.88 -8.25
N ILE A 71 -6.20 -12.47 -7.22
CA ILE A 71 -7.29 -11.49 -7.30
C ILE A 71 -6.87 -10.28 -6.48
N ILE A 72 -6.83 -9.12 -7.12
CA ILE A 72 -6.29 -7.88 -6.56
C ILE A 72 -7.43 -6.86 -6.50
N PRO A 73 -7.83 -6.40 -5.31
CA PRO A 73 -8.87 -5.38 -5.19
C PRO A 73 -8.38 -4.04 -5.76
N LEU A 74 -9.28 -3.31 -6.41
CA LEU A 74 -9.02 -2.00 -6.99
C LEU A 74 -9.52 -0.90 -6.06
N ASN A 75 -8.62 0.02 -5.70
CA ASN A 75 -8.99 1.30 -5.10
C ASN A 75 -9.15 2.40 -6.16
N ASN A 76 -9.65 3.55 -5.76
CA ASN A 76 -9.92 4.67 -6.68
C ASN A 76 -8.69 5.15 -7.45
N ILE A 77 -7.50 5.14 -6.82
CA ILE A 77 -6.25 5.56 -7.47
C ILE A 77 -5.92 4.59 -8.62
N ALA A 78 -6.00 3.30 -8.37
CA ALA A 78 -5.75 2.28 -9.39
C ALA A 78 -6.79 2.36 -10.52
N LYS A 79 -8.08 2.51 -10.20
CA LYS A 79 -9.16 2.68 -11.18
C LYS A 79 -8.92 3.90 -12.09
N ASN A 80 -8.56 5.04 -11.52
CA ASN A 80 -8.28 6.26 -12.28
C ASN A 80 -7.10 6.11 -13.24
N ILE A 81 -6.02 5.46 -12.79
CA ILE A 81 -4.86 5.21 -13.65
C ILE A 81 -5.21 4.24 -14.77
N LEU A 82 -5.90 3.14 -14.48
CA LEU A 82 -6.33 2.18 -15.50
C LEU A 82 -7.26 2.83 -16.51
N ALA A 83 -8.22 3.63 -16.08
CA ALA A 83 -9.14 4.37 -16.95
C ALA A 83 -8.39 5.36 -17.86
N LYS A 84 -7.39 6.09 -17.34
CA LYS A 84 -6.55 7.01 -18.13
C LYS A 84 -5.88 6.33 -19.32
N TYR A 85 -5.52 5.06 -19.19
CA TYR A 85 -4.86 4.28 -20.24
C TYR A 85 -5.79 3.27 -20.93
N ASN A 86 -7.10 3.36 -20.73
CA ASN A 86 -8.08 2.39 -21.26
C ASN A 86 -7.68 0.93 -20.95
N ASN A 87 -7.20 0.68 -19.76
CA ASN A 87 -6.66 -0.60 -19.24
C ASN A 87 -5.43 -1.13 -20.02
N LYS A 88 -4.82 -0.35 -20.89
CA LYS A 88 -3.61 -0.70 -21.66
C LYS A 88 -2.46 0.20 -21.29
N LEU A 89 -1.61 -0.28 -20.39
CA LEU A 89 -0.48 0.52 -19.92
C LEU A 89 0.59 0.67 -21.02
N PRO A 90 1.23 1.85 -21.12
CA PRO A 90 2.36 2.03 -22.02
C PRO A 90 3.55 1.17 -21.58
N PHE A 91 4.16 0.46 -22.51
CA PHE A 91 5.31 -0.39 -22.21
C PHE A 91 6.57 0.46 -21.99
N ILE A 92 7.24 0.26 -20.88
CA ILE A 92 8.55 0.83 -20.55
C ILE A 92 9.47 -0.33 -20.14
N ARG A 93 10.70 -0.38 -20.63
CA ARG A 93 11.65 -1.42 -20.20
C ARG A 93 12.01 -1.23 -18.72
N ASN A 94 12.18 -2.34 -17.99
CA ASN A 94 12.40 -2.30 -16.54
C ASN A 94 13.62 -1.46 -16.11
N GLU A 95 14.71 -1.55 -16.88
CA GLU A 95 15.94 -0.77 -16.62
C GLU A 95 15.66 0.73 -16.74
N TYR A 96 14.99 1.14 -17.81
CA TYR A 96 14.62 2.53 -18.04
C TYR A 96 13.55 3.01 -17.03
N MET A 97 12.60 2.14 -16.69
CA MET A 97 11.63 2.40 -15.64
C MET A 97 12.31 2.73 -14.30
N ASN A 98 13.33 1.96 -13.90
CA ASN A 98 14.07 2.21 -12.66
C ASN A 98 14.85 3.54 -12.71
N GLN A 99 15.35 3.95 -13.86
CA GLN A 99 15.99 5.26 -14.04
C GLN A 99 14.97 6.40 -13.86
N LEU A 100 13.83 6.30 -14.56
CA LEU A 100 12.75 7.29 -14.48
C LEU A 100 12.19 7.41 -13.05
N ILE A 101 11.96 6.29 -12.36
CA ILE A 101 11.46 6.30 -10.98
C ILE A 101 12.41 7.07 -10.06
N LYS A 102 13.72 6.86 -10.18
CA LYS A 102 14.71 7.58 -9.37
C LYS A 102 14.66 9.07 -9.64
N GLU A 103 14.60 9.46 -10.90
CA GLU A 103 14.52 10.86 -11.29
C GLU A 103 13.22 11.52 -10.81
N ILE A 104 12.09 10.84 -10.93
CA ILE A 104 10.79 11.29 -10.41
C ILE A 104 10.86 11.47 -8.88
N CYS A 105 11.44 10.50 -8.16
CA CYS A 105 11.60 10.59 -6.71
C CYS A 105 12.52 11.76 -6.31
N ARG A 106 13.60 12.01 -7.08
CA ARG A 106 14.49 13.17 -6.87
C ARG A 106 13.73 14.49 -7.06
N LYS A 107 12.97 14.61 -8.15
CA LYS A 107 12.13 15.78 -8.43
C LYS A 107 11.03 15.98 -7.38
N ALA A 108 10.48 14.90 -6.82
CA ALA A 108 9.48 14.94 -5.76
C ALA A 108 10.06 15.28 -4.37
N GLY A 109 11.37 15.55 -4.26
CA GLY A 109 12.03 15.90 -3.00
C GLY A 109 12.07 14.73 -2.00
N ILE A 110 12.40 13.53 -2.48
CA ILE A 110 12.65 12.34 -1.64
C ILE A 110 14.17 12.24 -1.43
N ASP A 111 14.72 13.20 -0.72
CA ASP A 111 16.16 13.48 -0.62
C ASP A 111 16.76 13.20 0.76
N LYS A 112 15.99 12.56 1.67
CA LYS A 112 16.52 12.18 2.97
C LYS A 112 17.79 11.33 2.82
N GLU A 113 18.84 11.63 3.59
CA GLU A 113 20.03 10.78 3.66
C GLU A 113 19.71 9.44 4.34
N GLU A 114 20.20 8.37 3.74
CA GLU A 114 20.12 7.00 4.24
C GLU A 114 21.52 6.40 4.31
N LEU A 115 21.86 5.84 5.47
CA LEU A 115 23.10 5.07 5.62
C LEU A 115 22.88 3.67 5.05
N ILE A 116 23.71 3.28 4.10
CA ILE A 116 23.75 1.93 3.56
C ILE A 116 25.04 1.23 3.97
N THR A 117 24.93 -0.05 4.25
CA THR A 117 26.07 -0.91 4.55
C THR A 117 26.16 -1.98 3.49
N TYR A 118 27.32 -2.17 2.90
CA TYR A 118 27.55 -3.24 1.91
C TYR A 118 28.93 -3.89 2.10
N ARG A 119 29.10 -5.09 1.59
CA ARG A 119 30.37 -5.83 1.61
C ARG A 119 31.00 -5.86 0.24
N LYS A 120 32.33 -5.66 0.22
CA LYS A 120 33.15 -5.86 -0.98
C LYS A 120 34.33 -6.75 -0.59
N GLY A 121 34.25 -8.04 -0.98
CA GLY A 121 35.12 -9.07 -0.42
C GLY A 121 34.85 -9.27 1.07
N ASP A 122 35.90 -9.33 1.87
CA ASP A 122 35.81 -9.50 3.34
C ASP A 122 35.61 -8.19 4.12
N LYS A 123 35.61 -7.04 3.42
CA LYS A 123 35.49 -5.73 4.04
C LYS A 123 34.06 -5.22 3.97
N GLN A 124 33.61 -4.64 5.08
CA GLN A 124 32.33 -3.94 5.20
C GLN A 124 32.56 -2.42 4.99
N TYR A 125 31.68 -1.81 4.22
CA TYR A 125 31.68 -0.39 3.91
C TYR A 125 30.36 0.23 4.29
N GLU A 126 30.41 1.50 4.67
CA GLU A 126 29.24 2.31 4.93
C GLU A 126 29.27 3.52 4.00
N GLU A 127 28.12 3.86 3.44
CA GLU A 127 27.97 4.97 2.51
C GLU A 127 26.66 5.70 2.80
N LYS A 128 26.69 7.03 2.75
CA LYS A 128 25.49 7.86 2.78
C LYS A 128 24.99 8.07 1.37
N VAL A 129 23.74 7.71 1.13
CA VAL A 129 23.09 7.89 -0.17
C VAL A 129 21.78 8.64 0.01
N GLN A 130 21.33 9.30 -1.04
CA GLN A 130 20.01 9.92 -1.04
C GLN A 130 18.93 8.86 -1.19
N ARG A 131 17.83 8.99 -0.46
CA ARG A 131 16.76 8.00 -0.40
C ARG A 131 16.16 7.68 -1.77
N TRP A 132 16.04 8.67 -2.69
CA TRP A 132 15.58 8.45 -4.06
C TRP A 132 16.45 7.45 -4.84
N GLN A 133 17.74 7.34 -4.54
CA GLN A 133 18.67 6.40 -5.20
C GLN A 133 18.34 4.93 -4.88
N LEU A 134 17.67 4.68 -3.76
CA LEU A 134 17.29 3.35 -3.30
C LEU A 134 15.90 2.91 -3.83
N VAL A 135 15.17 3.81 -4.50
CA VAL A 135 13.84 3.51 -5.05
C VAL A 135 13.98 2.77 -6.37
N GLY A 136 13.14 1.78 -6.55
CA GLY A 136 13.02 1.03 -7.79
C GLY A 136 11.69 0.28 -7.86
N THR A 137 11.45 -0.47 -8.92
CA THR A 137 10.17 -1.17 -9.14
C THR A 137 9.80 -2.12 -7.98
N HIS A 138 10.77 -2.77 -7.33
CA HIS A 138 10.51 -3.58 -6.15
C HIS A 138 10.10 -2.79 -4.90
N THR A 139 10.46 -1.50 -4.83
CA THR A 139 10.03 -0.62 -3.74
C THR A 139 8.52 -0.47 -3.73
N ALA A 140 7.87 -0.40 -4.88
CA ALA A 140 6.41 -0.34 -4.98
C ALA A 140 5.73 -1.51 -4.26
N ARG A 141 6.19 -2.73 -4.50
CA ARG A 141 5.63 -3.92 -3.86
C ARG A 141 5.88 -3.96 -2.36
N ARG A 142 7.06 -3.48 -1.88
CA ARG A 142 7.32 -3.33 -0.45
C ARG A 142 6.41 -2.29 0.19
N THR A 143 6.18 -1.17 -0.50
CA THR A 143 5.25 -0.13 -0.08
C THR A 143 3.85 -0.71 0.11
N PHE A 144 3.31 -1.42 -0.87
CA PHE A 144 2.01 -2.08 -0.77
C PHE A 144 1.92 -3.00 0.46
N VAL A 145 2.88 -3.92 0.60
CA VAL A 145 2.89 -4.88 1.73
C VAL A 145 2.94 -4.17 3.07
N THR A 146 3.81 -3.15 3.19
CA THR A 146 3.96 -2.39 4.44
C THR A 146 2.68 -1.62 4.77
N GLU A 147 2.04 -0.98 3.78
CA GLU A 147 0.79 -0.25 3.98
C GLU A 147 -0.38 -1.19 4.32
N CYS A 148 -0.52 -2.33 3.66
CA CYS A 148 -1.53 -3.33 4.02
C CYS A 148 -1.39 -3.77 5.49
N ARG A 149 -0.17 -4.02 5.95
CA ARG A 149 0.09 -4.38 7.35
C ARG A 149 -0.22 -3.24 8.32
N LYS A 150 0.10 -1.99 7.97
CA LYS A 150 -0.26 -0.82 8.77
C LYS A 150 -1.78 -0.69 8.90
N GLN A 151 -2.52 -1.02 7.84
CA GLN A 151 -3.98 -1.04 7.84
C GLN A 151 -4.56 -2.26 8.59
N GLY A 152 -3.73 -3.20 9.03
CA GLY A 152 -4.14 -4.34 9.85
C GLY A 152 -4.51 -5.60 9.06
N LEU A 153 -4.17 -5.68 7.76
CA LEU A 153 -4.30 -6.93 7.01
C LEU A 153 -3.28 -7.96 7.53
N ASP A 154 -3.74 -9.19 7.68
CA ASP A 154 -2.88 -10.32 8.04
C ASP A 154 -2.00 -10.77 6.86
N ASP A 155 -0.89 -11.43 7.18
CA ASP A 155 0.09 -11.85 6.19
C ASP A 155 -0.49 -12.86 5.18
N ALA A 156 -1.42 -13.73 5.60
CA ALA A 156 -2.03 -14.71 4.71
C ALA A 156 -2.90 -14.02 3.65
N SER A 157 -3.66 -12.99 4.04
CA SER A 157 -4.46 -12.16 3.12
C SER A 157 -3.57 -11.39 2.15
N ILE A 158 -2.49 -10.76 2.65
CA ILE A 158 -1.53 -10.05 1.79
C ILE A 158 -0.85 -11.00 0.82
N MET A 159 -0.48 -12.22 1.25
CA MET A 159 0.13 -13.24 0.39
C MET A 159 -0.81 -13.70 -0.72
N ARG A 160 -2.11 -13.81 -0.47
CA ARG A 160 -3.12 -14.14 -1.49
C ARG A 160 -3.20 -13.06 -2.58
N ILE A 161 -3.19 -11.78 -2.19
CA ILE A 161 -3.22 -10.64 -3.13
C ILE A 161 -1.91 -10.55 -3.91
N THR A 162 -0.79 -10.64 -3.22
CA THR A 162 0.54 -10.42 -3.81
C THR A 162 1.13 -11.66 -4.49
N GLY A 163 0.60 -12.85 -4.21
CA GLY A 163 1.13 -14.12 -4.74
C GLY A 163 2.48 -14.53 -4.13
N HIS A 164 2.81 -14.11 -2.90
CA HIS A 164 3.98 -14.62 -2.19
C HIS A 164 3.79 -16.11 -1.84
N THR A 165 4.85 -16.89 -1.99
CA THR A 165 4.83 -18.34 -1.76
C THR A 165 5.39 -18.76 -0.41
N SER A 166 6.08 -17.86 0.27
CA SER A 166 6.78 -18.15 1.52
C SER A 166 6.64 -16.99 2.51
N THR A 167 6.32 -17.32 3.75
CA THR A 167 6.29 -16.37 4.87
C THR A 167 7.68 -15.76 5.15
N LYS A 168 8.76 -16.52 4.93
CA LYS A 168 10.13 -16.02 5.03
C LYS A 168 10.41 -14.92 4.00
N THR A 169 9.95 -15.10 2.76
CA THR A 169 10.04 -14.04 1.74
C THR A 169 9.18 -12.85 2.12
N MET A 170 8.00 -13.10 2.69
CA MET A 170 7.06 -12.07 3.12
C MET A 170 7.61 -11.23 4.28
N SER A 171 8.31 -11.83 5.25
CA SER A 171 8.91 -11.11 6.38
C SER A 171 9.97 -10.10 5.92
N GLY A 172 10.74 -10.39 4.86
CA GLY A 172 11.67 -9.45 4.25
C GLY A 172 11.03 -8.18 3.69
N TYR A 173 9.73 -8.21 3.42
CA TYR A 173 8.95 -7.06 2.97
C TYR A 173 8.32 -6.26 4.14
N ASP A 174 8.38 -6.74 5.37
CA ASP A 174 7.94 -5.98 6.53
C ASP A 174 8.97 -4.91 6.89
N LYS A 175 8.59 -3.67 6.70
CA LYS A 175 9.43 -2.51 7.01
C LYS A 175 8.79 -1.61 8.08
N ARG A 176 7.76 -2.12 8.79
CA ARG A 176 7.18 -1.38 9.91
C ARG A 176 8.20 -1.23 11.03
N THR A 177 8.21 -0.05 11.61
CA THR A 177 9.00 0.23 12.82
C THR A 177 8.19 -0.11 14.08
N GLY A 178 8.84 -0.19 15.24
CA GLY A 178 8.14 -0.31 16.51
C GLY A 178 7.15 0.84 16.74
N ALA A 179 7.47 2.04 16.25
CA ALA A 179 6.57 3.19 16.31
C ALA A 179 5.30 3.01 15.43
N ASP A 180 5.43 2.43 14.23
CA ASP A 180 4.28 2.12 13.37
C ASP A 180 3.33 1.13 14.08
N VAL A 181 3.88 0.11 14.73
CA VAL A 181 3.10 -0.90 15.47
C VAL A 181 2.41 -0.28 16.68
N ALA A 182 3.12 0.54 17.47
CA ALA A 182 2.57 1.21 18.63
C ALA A 182 1.44 2.19 18.26
N LYS A 183 1.62 2.97 17.20
CA LYS A 183 0.59 3.87 16.67
C LYS A 183 -0.66 3.09 16.27
N ARG A 184 -0.50 2.00 15.52
CA ARG A 184 -1.63 1.17 15.10
C ARG A 184 -2.37 0.55 16.28
N TYR A 185 -1.65 0.08 17.29
CA TYR A 185 -2.26 -0.42 18.53
C TYR A 185 -3.11 0.66 19.21
N ALA A 186 -2.59 1.88 19.34
CA ALA A 186 -3.32 2.99 19.94
C ALA A 186 -4.61 3.34 19.16
N GLU A 187 -4.55 3.33 17.81
CA GLU A 187 -5.72 3.55 16.95
C GLU A 187 -6.80 2.47 17.15
N ILE A 188 -6.41 1.20 17.20
CA ILE A 188 -7.34 0.07 17.44
C ILE A 188 -8.00 0.23 18.81
N MET A 189 -7.22 0.53 19.84
CA MET A 189 -7.74 0.68 21.20
C MET A 189 -8.68 1.87 21.34
N SER A 190 -8.39 3.01 20.70
CA SER A 190 -9.28 4.18 20.69
C SER A 190 -10.61 3.87 19.98
N THR A 191 -10.55 3.26 18.80
CA THR A 191 -11.75 2.89 18.02
C THR A 191 -12.64 1.88 18.78
N GLU A 192 -12.05 0.91 19.49
CA GLU A 192 -12.83 -0.02 20.31
C GLU A 192 -13.50 0.68 21.50
N ASN A 193 -12.80 1.60 22.14
CA ASN A 193 -13.36 2.38 23.25
C ASN A 193 -14.52 3.26 22.77
N GLU A 194 -14.37 3.94 21.63
CA GLU A 194 -15.46 4.74 21.04
C GLU A 194 -16.68 3.89 20.69
N LYS A 195 -16.49 2.70 20.11
CA LYS A 195 -17.59 1.75 19.85
C LYS A 195 -18.30 1.30 21.13
N LYS A 196 -17.55 1.04 22.21
CA LYS A 196 -18.13 0.65 23.51
C LYS A 196 -18.95 1.80 24.12
N VAL A 197 -18.44 3.03 24.06
CA VAL A 197 -19.14 4.23 24.54
C VAL A 197 -20.42 4.47 23.74
N ARG A 198 -20.35 4.39 22.41
CA ARG A 198 -21.50 4.56 21.52
C ARG A 198 -22.61 3.54 21.84
N LYS A 199 -22.28 2.25 21.92
CA LYS A 199 -23.23 1.17 22.30
C LYS A 199 -23.87 1.41 23.67
N LYS A 200 -23.09 1.91 24.65
CA LYS A 200 -23.62 2.24 25.98
C LYS A 200 -24.63 3.40 25.92
N ASN A 201 -24.32 4.44 25.15
CA ASN A 201 -25.20 5.59 24.97
C ASN A 201 -26.49 5.23 24.22
N GLU A 202 -26.40 4.43 23.15
CA GLU A 202 -27.57 3.90 22.42
C GLU A 202 -28.49 3.10 23.33
N LYS A 203 -27.97 2.19 24.17
CA LYS A 203 -28.75 1.44 25.17
C LYS A 203 -29.42 2.37 26.19
N LYS A 204 -28.71 3.42 26.66
CA LYS A 204 -29.26 4.41 27.59
C LYS A 204 -30.40 5.21 26.98
N GLN A 205 -30.25 5.67 25.74
CA GLN A 205 -31.31 6.38 25.02
C GLN A 205 -32.55 5.49 24.76
N GLN A 206 -32.33 4.22 24.44
CA GLN A 206 -33.42 3.27 24.24
C GLN A 206 -34.20 3.00 25.53
N ALA A 207 -33.49 2.89 26.66
CA ALA A 207 -34.13 2.74 27.98
C ALA A 207 -34.94 3.99 28.36
N ILE A 208 -34.42 5.18 28.11
CA ILE A 208 -35.15 6.44 28.36
C ILE A 208 -36.43 6.50 27.52
N LYS A 209 -36.36 6.21 26.21
CA LYS A 209 -37.52 6.18 25.33
C LYS A 209 -38.58 5.15 25.78
N THR A 210 -38.15 4.04 26.32
CA THR A 210 -39.07 3.00 26.85
C THR A 210 -39.80 3.52 28.09
N ILE A 211 -39.10 4.19 29.00
CA ILE A 211 -39.69 4.80 30.21
C ILE A 211 -40.67 5.93 29.84
N GLU A 212 -40.33 6.80 28.89
CA GLU A 212 -41.19 7.86 28.42
C GLU A 212 -42.47 7.29 27.77
N ASN A 213 -42.38 6.23 26.97
CA ASN A 213 -43.55 5.59 26.37
C ASN A 213 -44.44 4.91 27.42
N LEU A 214 -43.88 4.32 28.47
CA LEU A 214 -44.64 3.73 29.57
C LEU A 214 -45.34 4.84 30.41
N ALA A 215 -44.66 5.95 30.63
CA ALA A 215 -45.28 7.10 31.33
C ALA A 215 -46.43 7.70 30.56
N LEU A 216 -46.34 7.78 29.22
CA LEU A 216 -47.40 8.29 28.35
C LEU A 216 -48.58 7.31 28.21
N SER A 217 -48.37 6.02 28.33
CA SER A 217 -49.45 5.00 28.30
C SER A 217 -50.21 4.91 29.63
N GLY A 218 -49.57 5.23 30.76
CA GLY A 218 -50.21 5.20 32.09
C GLY A 218 -51.11 6.41 32.42
N VAL A 219 -51.19 7.45 31.54
CA VAL A 219 -52.00 8.65 31.75
C VAL A 219 -53.37 8.55 31.01
N ARG A 220 -53.71 7.44 30.35
CA ARG A 220 -54.94 7.30 29.57
C ARG A 220 -56.08 6.54 30.27
N ASP A 221 -55.89 6.12 31.51
CA ASP A 221 -56.93 5.40 32.27
C ASP A 221 -57.30 6.17 33.58
N VAL A 222 -57.70 7.44 33.47
CA VAL A 222 -58.44 8.16 34.54
C VAL A 222 -59.53 9.01 33.91
#